data_1f7be7c87d8365ed3b313cf870607a11
#
_entry.id   1f7be7c87d8365ed3b313cf870607a11
#
_cell.length_a   1.000
_cell.length_b   1.000
_cell.length_c   1.000
_cell.angle_alpha   90.00
_cell.angle_beta   90.00
_cell.angle_gamma   90.00
#
_symmetry.space_group_name_H-M   'P 1'
#
loop_
_entity.id
_entity.type
_entity.pdbx_description
1 polymer ?
#
loop_
_entity_poly.entity_id
_entity_poly.type
_entity_poly.pdbx_seq_one_letter_code
_entity_poly.pdbx_strand_id
1 'polypeptide(L)'
;MEGDMHINSDLRNLAEIDRLVHEPARLMILMVLYTVEVADFTFLANATELTDGNLSSHLSKLEAAEYVEIEKGYAGKKPQTLLRLTTLGRQAVDTYRDTMRQALQDLEE
;
A
#
# COMPACT_ATOMS: atom_id res chain seq x y z
N MET A 1 22.10 30.13 15.69
CA MET A 1 21.45 30.44 15.29
C MET A 1 20.41 29.89 14.62
N GLU A 2 19.43 30.38 14.47
CA GLU A 2 18.30 29.78 13.91
C GLU A 2 18.43 29.49 12.47
N GLY A 3 19.21 30.23 11.77
CA GLY A 3 19.42 30.02 10.36
C GLY A 3 19.86 28.59 10.02
N ASP A 4 20.51 27.96 11.00
CA ASP A 4 21.01 26.61 10.79
C ASP A 4 19.99 25.54 11.11
N MET A 5 18.85 25.96 11.63
CA MET A 5 17.82 25.03 12.09
C MET A 5 16.70 24.90 11.06
N HIS A 6 17.09 24.87 9.79
CA HIS A 6 16.10 24.78 8.73
C HIS A 6 15.43 23.41 8.74
N ILE A 7 14.11 23.40 8.88
CA ILE A 7 13.33 22.19 8.85
C ILE A 7 12.40 22.25 7.66
N ASN A 8 12.40 21.16 6.88
CA ASN A 8 11.54 21.03 5.72
C ASN A 8 10.08 21.20 6.15
N SER A 9 9.40 22.21 5.59
CA SER A 9 8.00 22.47 5.95
C SER A 9 7.08 21.32 5.51
N ASP A 10 7.51 20.49 4.55
CA ASP A 10 6.73 19.33 4.11
C ASP A 10 6.65 18.28 5.20
N LEU A 11 7.49 18.37 6.23
CA LEU A 11 7.41 17.47 7.36
C LEU A 11 6.02 17.45 7.98
N ARG A 12 5.33 18.57 7.99
CA ARG A 12 4.00 18.66 8.59
C ARG A 12 2.96 17.86 7.84
N ASN A 13 3.21 17.59 6.57
CA ASN A 13 2.28 16.80 5.76
C ASN A 13 2.18 15.37 6.26
N LEU A 14 3.15 14.92 7.06
CA LEU A 14 3.07 13.58 7.64
C LEU A 14 1.88 13.42 8.59
N ALA A 15 1.37 14.52 9.14
CA ALA A 15 0.21 14.46 10.02
C ALA A 15 -1.05 14.05 9.23
N GLU A 16 -1.06 14.31 7.91
CA GLU A 16 -2.18 13.99 7.04
C GLU A 16 -1.97 12.70 6.26
N ILE A 17 -0.92 11.95 6.59
CA ILE A 17 -0.60 10.76 5.81
C ILE A 17 -1.73 9.73 5.92
N ASP A 18 -1.95 9.01 4.82
CA ASP A 18 -2.98 7.97 4.78
C ASP A 18 -2.56 6.81 5.69
N ARG A 19 -3.23 6.67 6.83
CA ARG A 19 -2.85 5.65 7.81
C ARG A 19 -3.23 4.25 7.41
N LEU A 20 -4.15 4.12 6.48
CA LEU A 20 -4.48 2.81 5.94
C LEU A 20 -3.30 2.30 5.10
N VAL A 21 -2.68 3.18 4.32
CA VAL A 21 -1.51 2.86 3.52
C VAL A 21 -0.25 2.77 4.39
N HIS A 22 -0.15 3.66 5.39
CA HIS A 22 1.04 3.76 6.24
C HIS A 22 1.02 2.69 7.32
N GLU A 23 1.14 1.45 6.89
CA GLU A 23 1.19 0.30 7.78
C GLU A 23 1.98 -0.78 7.03
N PRO A 24 3.01 -1.38 7.65
CA PRO A 24 3.96 -2.21 6.90
C PRO A 24 3.33 -3.32 6.07
N ALA A 25 2.40 -4.08 6.62
CA ALA A 25 1.81 -5.20 5.90
C ALA A 25 0.96 -4.70 4.72
N ARG A 26 0.13 -3.69 4.96
CA ARG A 26 -0.70 -3.15 3.88
C ARG A 26 0.14 -2.45 2.82
N LEU A 27 1.20 -1.78 3.24
CA LEU A 27 2.10 -1.14 2.28
C LEU A 27 2.74 -2.18 1.36
N MET A 28 3.20 -3.32 1.92
CA MET A 28 3.76 -4.39 1.11
C MET A 28 2.74 -4.91 0.09
N ILE A 29 1.50 -5.13 0.53
CA ILE A 29 0.43 -5.59 -0.35
C ILE A 29 0.22 -4.60 -1.50
N LEU A 30 0.10 -3.33 -1.15
CA LEU A 30 -0.17 -2.29 -2.15
C LEU A 30 0.99 -2.14 -3.13
N MET A 31 2.22 -2.25 -2.66
CA MET A 31 3.39 -2.15 -3.53
C MET A 31 3.46 -3.30 -4.53
N VAL A 32 3.14 -4.52 -4.09
CA VAL A 32 3.11 -5.66 -5.00
C VAL A 32 2.05 -5.43 -6.06
N LEU A 33 0.82 -5.05 -5.64
CA LEU A 33 -0.28 -4.86 -6.58
C LEU A 33 -0.05 -3.67 -7.50
N TYR A 34 0.67 -2.66 -7.04
CA TYR A 34 1.03 -1.52 -7.88
C TYR A 34 1.94 -1.98 -9.02
N THR A 35 2.81 -2.95 -8.74
CA THR A 35 3.80 -3.42 -9.71
C THR A 35 3.22 -4.44 -10.69
N VAL A 36 2.45 -5.42 -10.19
CA VAL A 36 1.98 -6.52 -11.05
C VAL A 36 0.57 -6.33 -11.57
N GLU A 37 -0.17 -5.38 -11.02
CA GLU A 37 -1.55 -5.02 -11.36
C GLU A 37 -2.59 -6.04 -10.93
N VAL A 38 -2.39 -7.32 -11.17
CA VAL A 38 -3.29 -8.39 -10.73
C VAL A 38 -2.45 -9.50 -10.15
N ALA A 39 -2.86 -10.03 -9.02
CA ALA A 39 -2.19 -11.15 -8.38
C ALA A 39 -3.24 -12.08 -7.79
N ASP A 40 -2.95 -13.39 -7.74
CA ASP A 40 -3.81 -14.25 -6.96
C ASP A 40 -3.36 -14.24 -5.49
N PHE A 41 -4.23 -14.77 -4.63
CA PHE A 41 -3.99 -14.75 -3.19
C PHE A 41 -2.69 -15.48 -2.82
N THR A 42 -2.43 -16.62 -3.44
CA THR A 42 -1.24 -17.42 -3.14
C THR A 42 0.04 -16.66 -3.51
N PHE A 43 0.04 -16.03 -4.68
CA PHE A 43 1.19 -15.22 -5.09
C PHE A 43 1.44 -14.10 -4.10
N LEU A 44 0.38 -13.42 -3.68
CA LEU A 44 0.51 -12.29 -2.77
C LEU A 44 0.97 -12.74 -1.39
N ALA A 45 0.45 -13.88 -0.90
CA ALA A 45 0.89 -14.42 0.38
C ALA A 45 2.39 -14.75 0.35
N ASN A 46 2.85 -15.36 -0.74
CA ASN A 46 4.25 -15.70 -0.88
C ASN A 46 5.13 -14.46 -0.99
N ALA A 47 4.69 -13.48 -1.76
CA ALA A 47 5.48 -12.26 -1.97
C ALA A 47 5.64 -11.44 -0.70
N THR A 48 4.62 -11.43 0.16
CA THR A 48 4.63 -10.62 1.39
C THR A 48 5.03 -11.42 2.62
N GLU A 49 5.02 -12.75 2.52
CA GLU A 49 5.28 -13.66 3.64
C GLU A 49 4.30 -13.48 4.80
N LEU A 50 3.13 -12.92 4.51
CA LEU A 50 2.07 -12.82 5.52
C LEU A 50 1.34 -14.14 5.61
N THR A 51 0.81 -14.45 6.80
CA THR A 51 -0.06 -15.62 6.95
C THR A 51 -1.36 -15.35 6.21
N ASP A 52 -2.06 -16.43 5.85
CA ASP A 52 -3.33 -16.29 5.12
C ASP A 52 -4.32 -15.46 5.92
N GLY A 53 -4.38 -15.66 7.24
CA GLY A 53 -5.29 -14.89 8.08
C GLY A 53 -4.95 -13.42 8.14
N ASN A 54 -3.67 -13.09 8.28
CA ASN A 54 -3.24 -11.69 8.29
C ASN A 54 -3.46 -11.04 6.94
N LEU A 55 -3.14 -11.76 5.86
CA LEU A 55 -3.37 -11.23 4.51
C LEU A 55 -4.84 -10.94 4.29
N SER A 56 -5.72 -11.90 4.64
CA SER A 56 -7.16 -11.71 4.49
C SER A 56 -7.66 -10.51 5.28
N SER A 57 -7.18 -10.35 6.51
CA SER A 57 -7.58 -9.23 7.37
C SER A 57 -7.21 -7.88 6.75
N HIS A 58 -5.97 -7.78 6.27
CA HIS A 58 -5.52 -6.53 5.64
C HIS A 58 -6.22 -6.26 4.32
N LEU A 59 -6.46 -7.31 3.52
CA LEU A 59 -7.18 -7.13 2.27
C LEU A 59 -8.61 -6.67 2.51
N SER A 60 -9.27 -7.16 3.56
CA SER A 60 -10.62 -6.71 3.88
C SER A 60 -10.65 -5.21 4.18
N LYS A 61 -9.65 -4.72 4.91
CA LYS A 61 -9.58 -3.29 5.21
C LYS A 61 -9.34 -2.46 3.96
N LEU A 62 -8.48 -2.96 3.07
CA LEU A 62 -8.19 -2.25 1.82
C LEU A 62 -9.39 -2.29 0.87
N GLU A 63 -10.14 -3.39 0.87
CA GLU A 63 -11.34 -3.50 0.06
C GLU A 63 -12.41 -2.53 0.57
N ALA A 64 -12.57 -2.44 1.89
CA ALA A 64 -13.57 -1.52 2.48
C ALA A 64 -13.28 -0.07 2.12
N ALA A 65 -12.00 0.28 1.95
CA ALA A 65 -11.62 1.63 1.52
C ALA A 65 -11.64 1.78 0.00
N GLU A 66 -11.97 0.71 -0.72
CA GLU A 66 -12.02 0.68 -2.19
C GLU A 66 -10.65 0.87 -2.83
N TYR A 67 -9.60 0.52 -2.12
CA TYR A 67 -8.24 0.57 -2.68
C TYR A 67 -7.90 -0.70 -3.45
N VAL A 68 -8.57 -1.81 -3.14
CA VAL A 68 -8.32 -3.11 -3.75
C VAL A 68 -9.65 -3.75 -4.09
N GLU A 69 -9.70 -4.44 -5.23
CA GLU A 69 -10.82 -5.29 -5.61
C GLU A 69 -10.44 -6.74 -5.40
N ILE A 70 -11.37 -7.50 -4.84
CA ILE A 70 -11.20 -8.93 -4.58
C ILE A 70 -12.22 -9.67 -5.44
N GLU A 71 -11.72 -10.53 -6.32
CA GLU A 71 -12.58 -11.29 -7.21
C GLU A 71 -12.39 -12.78 -6.94
N LYS A 72 -13.43 -13.44 -6.43
CA LYS A 72 -13.39 -14.87 -6.16
C LYS A 72 -13.95 -15.62 -7.35
N GLY A 73 -13.24 -16.67 -7.77
CA GLY A 73 -13.63 -17.43 -8.93
C GLY A 73 -12.88 -18.74 -8.97
N TYR A 74 -12.61 -19.22 -10.16
CA TYR A 74 -11.97 -20.51 -10.36
C TYR A 74 -10.92 -20.43 -11.46
N ALA A 75 -9.85 -21.21 -11.27
CA ALA A 75 -8.89 -21.49 -12.31
C ALA A 75 -9.10 -22.96 -12.63
N GLY A 76 -9.87 -23.25 -13.68
CA GLY A 76 -10.33 -24.60 -13.94
C GLY A 76 -11.30 -25.04 -12.85
N LYS A 77 -10.96 -26.10 -12.12
CA LYS A 77 -11.78 -26.60 -11.02
C LYS A 77 -11.32 -26.10 -9.66
N LYS A 78 -10.24 -25.34 -9.64
CA LYS A 78 -9.65 -24.88 -8.40
C LYS A 78 -10.13 -23.50 -8.03
N PRO A 79 -10.57 -23.28 -6.78
CA PRO A 79 -10.91 -21.91 -6.36
C PRO A 79 -9.71 -20.99 -6.49
N GLN A 80 -9.96 -19.78 -6.92
CA GLN A 80 -8.90 -18.78 -7.10
C GLN A 80 -9.44 -17.43 -6.71
N THR A 81 -8.68 -16.68 -5.91
CA THR A 81 -9.01 -15.31 -5.56
C THR A 81 -8.01 -14.39 -6.24
N LEU A 82 -8.52 -13.48 -7.04
CA LEU A 82 -7.70 -12.48 -7.72
C LEU A 82 -7.84 -11.14 -7.01
N LEU A 83 -6.75 -10.43 -6.96
CA LEU A 83 -6.64 -9.15 -6.26
C LEU A 83 -6.06 -8.13 -7.22
N ARG A 84 -6.68 -6.95 -7.27
CA ARG A 84 -6.14 -5.89 -8.12
C ARG A 84 -6.29 -4.54 -7.44
N LEU A 85 -5.36 -3.68 -7.74
CA LEU A 85 -5.36 -2.31 -7.24
C LEU A 85 -6.38 -1.51 -8.04
N THR A 86 -7.22 -0.74 -7.35
CA THR A 86 -8.16 0.15 -8.03
C THR A 86 -7.45 1.44 -8.43
N THR A 87 -8.13 2.26 -9.23
CA THR A 87 -7.62 3.60 -9.55
C THR A 87 -7.45 4.41 -8.27
N LEU A 88 -8.42 4.31 -7.36
CA LEU A 88 -8.34 5.03 -6.09
C LEU A 88 -7.15 4.54 -5.25
N GLY A 89 -6.93 3.22 -5.22
CA GLY A 89 -5.79 2.66 -4.50
C GLY A 89 -4.47 3.11 -5.10
N ARG A 90 -4.38 3.16 -6.43
CA ARG A 90 -3.17 3.64 -7.10
C ARG A 90 -2.89 5.09 -6.75
N GLN A 91 -3.94 5.92 -6.75
CA GLN A 91 -3.79 7.32 -6.36
C GLN A 91 -3.33 7.45 -4.91
N ALA A 92 -3.86 6.60 -4.03
CA ALA A 92 -3.47 6.64 -2.62
C ALA A 92 -1.99 6.29 -2.45
N VAL A 93 -1.50 5.30 -3.20
CA VAL A 93 -0.08 4.93 -3.16
C VAL A 93 0.78 6.07 -3.72
N ASP A 94 0.35 6.68 -4.83
CA ASP A 94 1.10 7.79 -5.43
C ASP A 94 1.20 8.96 -4.45
N THR A 95 0.10 9.32 -3.81
CA THR A 95 0.08 10.41 -2.83
C THR A 95 0.97 10.08 -1.64
N TYR A 96 0.89 8.85 -1.16
CA TYR A 96 1.72 8.40 -0.04
C TYR A 96 3.20 8.52 -0.40
N ARG A 97 3.58 8.02 -1.58
CA ARG A 97 4.96 8.08 -2.04
C ARG A 97 5.47 9.50 -2.09
N ASP A 98 4.66 10.42 -2.64
CA ASP A 98 5.09 11.80 -2.80
C ASP A 98 5.21 12.49 -1.45
N THR A 99 4.26 12.24 -0.54
CA THR A 99 4.31 12.81 0.80
C THR A 99 5.57 12.36 1.54
N MET A 100 5.85 11.05 1.48
CA MET A 100 7.03 10.51 2.16
C MET A 100 8.31 11.02 1.53
N ARG A 101 8.37 11.06 0.19
CA ARG A 101 9.57 11.53 -0.50
C ARG A 101 9.89 12.97 -0.10
N GLN A 102 8.88 13.83 -0.09
CA GLN A 102 9.09 15.25 0.26
C GLN A 102 9.50 15.41 1.71
N ALA A 103 8.87 14.65 2.62
CA ALA A 103 9.18 14.75 4.03
C ALA A 103 10.58 14.25 4.35
N LEU A 104 11.08 13.28 3.59
CA LEU A 104 12.36 12.63 3.87
C LEU A 104 13.52 13.21 3.05
N GLN A 105 13.25 14.17 2.17
CA GLN A 105 14.29 14.62 1.25
C GLN A 105 15.50 15.24 1.95
N ASP A 106 15.31 15.84 3.13
CA ASP A 106 16.44 16.42 3.87
C ASP A 106 17.40 15.35 4.40
N LEU A 107 16.98 14.09 4.40
CA LEU A 107 17.83 13.00 4.87
C LEU A 107 18.71 12.41 3.77
N GLU A 108 18.59 12.92 2.55
CA GLU A 108 19.32 12.39 1.41
C GLU A 108 20.59 13.17 1.11
N GLU A 109 21.19 13.73 2.08
CA GLU A 109 22.39 14.54 1.94
C GLU A 109 23.61 13.75 1.47
#